data_8a2becc78af9b8f3c1528f9ee8ea8d7e
#
_entry.id   8a2becc78af9b8f3c1528f9ee8ea8d7e
#
_cell.length_a   1.000
_cell.length_b   1.000
_cell.length_c   1.000
_cell.angle_alpha   90.00
_cell.angle_beta   90.00
_cell.angle_gamma   90.00
#
_symmetry.space_group_name_H-M   'P 1'
#
loop_
_entity.id
_entity.type
_entity.pdbx_description
1 polymer ?
#
loop_
_entity_poly.entity_id
_entity_poly.type
_entity_poly.pdbx_seq_one_letter_code
_entity_poly.pdbx_strand_id
1 'polypeptide(L)'
;MHSILMIPFLEGIALGASLIIAIGPQNAFVIQQGILHQHVFLAAFVCTFVDVVLIIVGAAGFGTLIAIIPSLKTYFLWGGILFLMGYGTLSLISSFKYPSDEDSLGKNESGYPKKNRKSIIITAAGFSLLNPHVYLDTVILLGGLAAQYEIPERNYFAFGAIMASVIWFYGIGYGATLVAPWFESSSGKRIVDLVISMIMFVLAFVLMLNVLG
;
A
#
# COMPACT_ATOMS: atom_id res chain seq x y z
N MET A 1 25.19 3.93 26.24
CA MET A 1 24.59 2.75 25.55
C MET A 1 23.22 3.06 24.97
N HIS A 2 22.29 3.76 25.67
CA HIS A 2 20.98 4.13 25.10
C HIS A 2 21.03 5.09 23.91
N SER A 3 21.96 6.06 23.92
CA SER A 3 22.09 7.04 22.81
C SER A 3 22.64 6.42 21.51
N ILE A 4 23.42 5.35 21.59
CA ILE A 4 24.01 4.68 20.43
C ILE A 4 22.94 3.93 19.64
N LEU A 5 21.96 3.33 20.31
CA LEU A 5 20.86 2.58 19.67
C LEU A 5 19.73 3.48 19.13
N MET A 6 19.63 4.71 19.66
CA MET A 6 18.62 5.68 19.24
C MET A 6 18.85 6.18 17.81
N ILE A 7 20.11 6.34 17.38
CA ILE A 7 20.46 6.84 16.05
C ILE A 7 19.97 5.87 14.97
N PRO A 8 20.34 4.56 14.98
CA PRO A 8 19.82 3.59 14.00
C PRO A 8 18.29 3.50 13.98
N PHE A 9 17.64 3.58 15.16
CA PHE A 9 16.19 3.58 15.24
C PHE A 9 15.55 4.78 14.53
N LEU A 10 16.06 6.00 14.79
CA LEU A 10 15.54 7.20 14.13
C LEU A 10 15.83 7.21 12.62
N GLU A 11 16.99 6.72 12.20
CA GLU A 11 17.32 6.56 10.80
C GLU A 11 16.39 5.54 10.11
N GLY A 12 16.09 4.43 10.80
CA GLY A 12 15.09 3.45 10.33
C GLY A 12 13.71 4.07 10.15
N ILE A 13 13.25 4.91 11.09
CA ILE A 13 12.00 5.66 10.95
C ILE A 13 12.08 6.60 9.76
N ALA A 14 13.11 7.43 9.65
CA ALA A 14 13.22 8.46 8.62
C ALA A 14 13.29 7.85 7.21
N LEU A 15 14.13 6.85 7.03
CA LEU A 15 14.30 6.16 5.74
C LEU A 15 13.07 5.30 5.41
N GLY A 16 12.55 4.55 6.37
CA GLY A 16 11.31 3.80 6.20
C GLY A 16 10.15 4.70 5.79
N ALA A 17 9.95 5.81 6.51
CA ALA A 17 8.93 6.79 6.15
C ALA A 17 9.13 7.38 4.76
N SER A 18 10.36 7.74 4.39
CA SER A 18 10.63 8.35 3.08
C SER A 18 10.26 7.44 1.91
N LEU A 19 10.41 6.12 2.06
CA LEU A 19 10.08 5.13 1.04
C LEU A 19 8.59 4.78 1.02
N ILE A 20 7.97 4.64 2.19
CA ILE A 20 6.56 4.23 2.33
C ILE A 20 5.60 5.38 1.99
N ILE A 21 5.98 6.65 2.22
CA ILE A 21 5.17 7.84 1.90
C ILE A 21 4.98 8.02 0.40
N ALA A 22 5.87 7.49 -0.43
CA ALA A 22 5.70 7.53 -1.88
C ALA A 22 4.33 6.98 -2.30
N ILE A 23 3.57 7.79 -3.07
CA ILE A 23 2.20 7.44 -3.46
C ILE A 23 2.24 6.24 -4.41
N GLY A 24 1.87 5.09 -3.85
CA GLY A 24 1.74 3.84 -4.59
C GLY A 24 0.30 3.29 -4.56
N PRO A 25 0.04 2.19 -5.28
CA PRO A 25 -1.28 1.56 -5.32
C PRO A 25 -1.75 1.10 -3.93
N GLN A 26 -0.84 0.70 -3.06
CA GLN A 26 -1.08 0.29 -1.68
C GLN A 26 -1.64 1.45 -0.84
N ASN A 27 -1.01 2.63 -0.91
CA ASN A 27 -1.46 3.84 -0.22
C ASN A 27 -2.84 4.28 -0.73
N ALA A 28 -3.03 4.31 -2.05
CA ALA A 28 -4.31 4.66 -2.67
C ALA A 28 -5.44 3.72 -2.22
N PHE A 29 -5.17 2.42 -2.11
CA PHE A 29 -6.13 1.44 -1.63
C PHE A 29 -6.50 1.65 -0.16
N VAL A 30 -5.53 1.89 0.74
CA VAL A 30 -5.80 2.14 2.17
C VAL A 30 -6.61 3.42 2.35
N ILE A 31 -6.27 4.49 1.63
CA ILE A 31 -7.04 5.74 1.63
C ILE A 31 -8.47 5.49 1.14
N GLN A 32 -8.67 4.73 0.06
CA GLN A 32 -10.00 4.35 -0.42
C GLN A 32 -10.82 3.65 0.67
N GLN A 33 -10.23 2.66 1.36
CA GLN A 33 -10.92 1.98 2.44
C GLN A 33 -11.28 2.93 3.59
N GLY A 34 -10.44 3.91 3.89
CA GLY A 34 -10.71 4.98 4.86
C GLY A 34 -11.91 5.84 4.46
N ILE A 35 -11.90 6.40 3.25
CA ILE A 35 -13.01 7.23 2.73
C ILE A 35 -14.32 6.45 2.67
N LEU A 36 -14.26 5.18 2.29
CA LEU A 36 -15.42 4.32 2.17
C LEU A 36 -15.87 3.68 3.49
N HIS A 37 -15.18 3.93 4.61
CA HIS A 37 -15.41 3.28 5.91
C HIS A 37 -15.44 1.74 5.83
N GLN A 38 -14.65 1.13 4.93
CA GLN A 38 -14.68 -0.31 4.66
C GLN A 38 -13.42 -0.99 5.19
N HIS A 39 -13.53 -1.68 6.33
CA HIS A 39 -12.44 -2.54 6.86
C HIS A 39 -11.07 -1.84 6.95
N VAL A 40 -11.04 -0.57 7.34
CA VAL A 40 -9.82 0.27 7.42
C VAL A 40 -8.71 -0.40 8.20
N PHE A 41 -9.04 -0.89 9.41
CA PHE A 41 -8.08 -1.63 10.25
C PHE A 41 -7.47 -2.82 9.50
N LEU A 42 -8.30 -3.60 8.81
CA LEU A 42 -7.84 -4.82 8.13
C LEU A 42 -6.93 -4.48 6.93
N ALA A 43 -7.27 -3.45 6.16
CA ALA A 43 -6.45 -2.98 5.05
C ALA A 43 -5.08 -2.50 5.53
N ALA A 44 -5.05 -1.61 6.55
CA ALA A 44 -3.82 -1.13 7.17
C ALA A 44 -2.99 -2.26 7.77
N PHE A 45 -3.64 -3.21 8.47
CA PHE A 45 -2.98 -4.35 9.08
C PHE A 45 -2.27 -5.24 8.05
N VAL A 46 -2.97 -5.59 6.95
CA VAL A 46 -2.38 -6.47 5.92
C VAL A 46 -1.20 -5.78 5.23
N CYS A 47 -1.32 -4.50 4.88
CA CYS A 47 -0.23 -3.73 4.30
C CYS A 47 0.98 -3.67 5.24
N THR A 48 0.76 -3.28 6.50
CA THR A 48 1.82 -3.24 7.52
C THR A 48 2.44 -4.62 7.76
N PHE A 49 1.63 -5.68 7.81
CA PHE A 49 2.15 -7.03 8.03
C PHE A 49 3.09 -7.49 6.91
N VAL A 50 2.74 -7.20 5.66
CA VAL A 50 3.62 -7.51 4.52
C VAL A 50 4.92 -6.70 4.61
N ASP A 51 4.84 -5.41 4.92
CA ASP A 51 6.03 -4.58 5.10
C ASP A 51 6.93 -5.11 6.22
N VAL A 52 6.35 -5.49 7.37
CA VAL A 52 7.11 -6.09 8.48
C VAL A 52 7.88 -7.32 8.02
N VAL A 53 7.24 -8.22 7.29
CA VAL A 53 7.88 -9.43 6.76
C VAL A 53 9.02 -9.05 5.81
N LEU A 54 8.80 -8.13 4.89
CA LEU A 54 9.80 -7.72 3.91
C LEU A 54 10.97 -6.96 4.55
N ILE A 55 10.72 -6.09 5.55
CA ILE A 55 11.76 -5.40 6.32
C ILE A 55 12.63 -6.41 7.07
N ILE A 56 12.03 -7.40 7.73
CA ILE A 56 12.77 -8.44 8.45
C ILE A 56 13.62 -9.26 7.47
N VAL A 57 13.05 -9.67 6.34
CA VAL A 57 13.77 -10.40 5.29
C VAL A 57 14.92 -9.57 4.74
N GLY A 58 14.71 -8.28 4.47
CA GLY A 58 15.77 -7.37 4.01
C GLY A 58 16.88 -7.21 5.03
N ALA A 59 16.54 -6.91 6.30
CA ALA A 59 17.49 -6.75 7.39
C ALA A 59 18.26 -8.03 7.72
N ALA A 60 17.67 -9.22 7.48
CA ALA A 60 18.35 -10.50 7.60
C ALA A 60 19.39 -10.77 6.46
N GLY A 61 19.48 -9.88 5.46
CA GLY A 61 20.48 -9.96 4.39
C GLY A 61 20.02 -10.67 3.11
N PHE A 62 18.73 -10.99 2.99
CA PHE A 62 18.19 -11.65 1.78
C PHE A 62 18.06 -10.73 0.57
N GLY A 63 18.31 -9.41 0.71
CA GLY A 63 18.25 -8.44 -0.40
C GLY A 63 19.14 -8.81 -1.58
N THR A 64 20.32 -9.36 -1.33
CA THR A 64 21.26 -9.83 -2.37
C THR A 64 20.69 -10.99 -3.18
N LEU A 65 19.95 -11.91 -2.58
CA LEU A 65 19.31 -13.05 -3.25
C LEU A 65 18.24 -12.60 -4.25
N ILE A 66 17.45 -11.60 -3.91
CA ILE A 66 16.41 -11.05 -4.81
C ILE A 66 17.05 -10.30 -5.98
N ALA A 67 18.17 -9.60 -5.74
CA ALA A 67 18.90 -8.89 -6.79
C ALA A 67 19.54 -9.83 -7.85
N ILE A 68 19.84 -11.07 -7.48
CA ILE A 68 20.54 -12.05 -8.35
C ILE A 68 19.57 -12.74 -9.36
N ILE A 69 18.26 -12.66 -9.17
CA ILE A 69 17.28 -13.34 -10.03
C ILE A 69 16.54 -12.32 -10.92
N PRO A 70 17.11 -11.92 -12.09
CA PRO A 70 16.51 -10.90 -12.95
C PRO A 70 15.10 -11.25 -13.45
N SER A 71 14.84 -12.54 -13.70
CA SER A 71 13.54 -13.04 -14.17
C SER A 71 12.42 -12.81 -13.16
N LEU A 72 12.73 -12.79 -11.85
CA LEU A 72 11.76 -12.56 -10.80
C LEU A 72 11.18 -11.13 -10.91
N LYS A 73 12.02 -10.14 -11.21
CA LYS A 73 11.61 -8.75 -11.45
C LYS A 73 10.58 -8.68 -12.58
N THR A 74 10.82 -9.37 -13.69
CA THR A 74 9.91 -9.38 -14.84
C THR A 74 8.55 -9.99 -14.50
N TYR A 75 8.52 -11.11 -13.77
CA TYR A 75 7.27 -11.73 -13.34
C TYR A 75 6.47 -10.82 -12.39
N PHE A 76 7.11 -10.16 -11.44
CA PHE A 76 6.44 -9.20 -10.56
C PHE A 76 5.92 -7.98 -11.32
N LEU A 77 6.67 -7.47 -12.31
CA LEU A 77 6.22 -6.35 -13.15
C LEU A 77 4.95 -6.72 -13.92
N TRP A 78 4.93 -7.85 -14.63
CA TRP A 78 3.74 -8.28 -15.37
C TRP A 78 2.57 -8.63 -14.45
N GLY A 79 2.83 -9.31 -13.34
CA GLY A 79 1.81 -9.59 -12.31
C GLY A 79 1.21 -8.31 -11.74
N GLY A 80 2.05 -7.32 -11.43
CA GLY A 80 1.62 -6.00 -10.97
C GLY A 80 0.78 -5.24 -12.00
N ILE A 81 1.21 -5.21 -13.26
CA ILE A 81 0.47 -4.57 -14.35
C ILE A 81 -0.93 -5.19 -14.49
N LEU A 82 -1.02 -6.52 -14.58
CA LEU A 82 -2.30 -7.23 -14.70
C LEU A 82 -3.20 -6.98 -13.50
N PHE A 83 -2.64 -6.97 -12.29
CA PHE A 83 -3.38 -6.72 -11.05
C PHE A 83 -3.91 -5.28 -10.98
N LEU A 84 -3.07 -4.28 -11.31
CA LEU A 84 -3.46 -2.87 -11.35
C LEU A 84 -4.55 -2.62 -12.41
N MET A 85 -4.39 -3.17 -13.61
CA MET A 85 -5.39 -3.08 -14.68
C MET A 85 -6.71 -3.72 -14.25
N GLY A 86 -6.66 -4.92 -13.65
CA GLY A 86 -7.84 -5.62 -13.13
C GLY A 86 -8.56 -4.80 -12.06
N TYR A 87 -7.82 -4.30 -11.05
CA TYR A 87 -8.41 -3.51 -9.98
C TYR A 87 -8.94 -2.15 -10.48
N GLY A 88 -8.19 -1.47 -11.35
CA GLY A 88 -8.63 -0.24 -12.00
C GLY A 88 -9.94 -0.42 -12.75
N THR A 89 -10.07 -1.51 -13.51
CA THR A 89 -11.30 -1.86 -14.22
C THR A 89 -12.46 -2.14 -13.25
N LEU A 90 -12.23 -2.89 -12.18
CA LEU A 90 -13.25 -3.14 -11.16
C LEU A 90 -13.71 -1.86 -10.47
N SER A 91 -12.79 -0.94 -10.12
CA SER A 91 -13.14 0.38 -9.58
C SER A 91 -13.93 1.21 -10.58
N LEU A 92 -13.55 1.19 -11.85
CA LEU A 92 -14.29 1.88 -12.91
C LEU A 92 -15.72 1.35 -13.02
N ILE A 93 -15.90 0.03 -13.08
CA ILE A 93 -17.22 -0.61 -13.13
C ILE A 93 -18.05 -0.25 -11.87
N SER A 94 -17.41 -0.24 -10.69
CA SER A 94 -18.06 0.14 -9.44
C SER A 94 -18.59 1.57 -9.49
N SER A 95 -17.86 2.50 -10.10
CA SER A 95 -18.25 3.91 -10.21
C SER A 95 -19.57 4.12 -10.95
N PHE A 96 -19.92 3.21 -11.88
CA PHE A 96 -21.18 3.26 -12.64
C PHE A 96 -22.36 2.57 -11.93
N LYS A 97 -22.12 1.86 -10.84
CA LYS A 97 -23.17 1.13 -10.10
C LYS A 97 -23.83 1.95 -9.00
N TYR A 98 -23.35 3.17 -8.73
CA TYR A 98 -23.98 4.04 -7.75
C TYR A 98 -25.27 4.60 -8.30
N PRO A 99 -26.41 4.50 -7.54
CA PRO A 99 -27.67 5.13 -7.92
C PRO A 99 -27.50 6.65 -7.99
N SER A 100 -28.34 7.33 -8.77
CA SER A 100 -28.41 8.79 -8.77
C SER A 100 -28.83 9.29 -7.38
N ASP A 101 -28.33 10.47 -6.99
CA ASP A 101 -28.63 11.04 -5.66
C ASP A 101 -30.15 11.25 -5.45
N GLU A 102 -30.93 11.40 -6.54
CA GLU A 102 -32.41 11.47 -6.51
C GLU A 102 -33.08 10.16 -6.09
N ASP A 103 -32.50 8.99 -6.48
CA ASP A 103 -33.03 7.67 -6.11
C ASP A 103 -32.70 7.28 -4.66
N SER A 104 -31.83 8.05 -4.01
CA SER A 104 -31.34 7.79 -2.65
C SER A 104 -32.23 8.42 -1.57
N LEU A 105 -33.13 9.34 -1.91
CA LEU A 105 -33.96 10.11 -0.98
C LEU A 105 -35.02 9.30 -0.20
N GLY A 106 -35.01 7.98 -0.31
CA GLY A 106 -35.96 7.11 0.41
C GLY A 106 -35.37 5.86 1.05
N LYS A 107 -34.06 5.63 0.93
CA LYS A 107 -33.44 4.41 1.45
C LYS A 107 -32.30 4.73 2.41
N ASN A 108 -32.56 4.58 3.70
CA ASN A 108 -31.59 4.71 4.81
C ASN A 108 -30.50 3.63 4.80
N GLU A 109 -30.13 3.09 3.67
CA GLU A 109 -29.02 2.14 3.56
C GLU A 109 -27.90 2.77 2.72
N SER A 110 -26.75 2.92 3.33
CA SER A 110 -25.48 3.17 2.65
C SER A 110 -25.31 2.13 1.53
N GLY A 111 -25.70 2.48 0.30
CA GLY A 111 -25.81 1.61 -0.86
C GLY A 111 -24.46 1.09 -1.41
N TYR A 112 -23.51 0.82 -0.53
CA TYR A 112 -22.27 0.13 -0.90
C TYR A 112 -22.44 -1.36 -0.86
N PRO A 113 -22.04 -2.08 -1.89
CA PRO A 113 -21.72 -3.49 -1.71
C PRO A 113 -20.55 -3.57 -0.71
N LYS A 114 -20.84 -3.92 0.54
CA LYS A 114 -19.79 -4.19 1.55
C LYS A 114 -18.81 -5.20 0.96
N LYS A 115 -17.58 -4.77 0.72
CA LYS A 115 -16.53 -5.70 0.29
C LYS A 115 -16.33 -6.75 1.37
N ASN A 116 -16.26 -8.01 0.97
CA ASN A 116 -16.00 -9.11 1.90
C ASN A 116 -14.56 -8.94 2.46
N ARG A 117 -14.37 -9.29 3.74
CA ARG A 117 -13.05 -9.28 4.41
C ARG A 117 -11.98 -10.02 3.59
N LYS A 118 -12.33 -11.16 2.99
CA LYS A 118 -11.40 -11.92 2.12
C LYS A 118 -10.95 -11.10 0.92
N SER A 119 -11.86 -10.35 0.29
CA SER A 119 -11.51 -9.47 -0.82
C SER A 119 -10.54 -8.37 -0.39
N ILE A 120 -10.74 -7.76 0.78
CA ILE A 120 -9.82 -6.74 1.32
C ILE A 120 -8.43 -7.33 1.56
N ILE A 121 -8.33 -8.50 2.18
CA ILE A 121 -7.05 -9.18 2.44
C ILE A 121 -6.32 -9.48 1.13
N ILE A 122 -7.01 -10.09 0.17
CA ILE A 122 -6.41 -10.47 -1.12
C ILE A 122 -5.96 -9.22 -1.87
N THR A 123 -6.77 -8.17 -1.87
CA THR A 123 -6.44 -6.92 -2.58
C THR A 123 -5.27 -6.20 -1.90
N ALA A 124 -5.27 -6.05 -0.58
CA ALA A 124 -4.17 -5.43 0.15
C ALA A 124 -2.86 -6.21 -0.02
N ALA A 125 -2.91 -7.54 0.11
CA ALA A 125 -1.74 -8.39 -0.13
C ALA A 125 -1.27 -8.32 -1.59
N GLY A 126 -2.20 -8.27 -2.55
CA GLY A 126 -1.88 -8.11 -3.97
C GLY A 126 -1.13 -6.80 -4.24
N PHE A 127 -1.61 -5.67 -3.73
CA PHE A 127 -0.93 -4.38 -3.88
C PHE A 127 0.45 -4.34 -3.20
N SER A 128 0.62 -5.09 -2.11
CA SER A 128 1.90 -5.16 -1.42
C SER A 128 2.89 -6.11 -2.10
N LEU A 129 2.44 -7.30 -2.52
CA LEU A 129 3.32 -8.36 -3.03
C LEU A 129 3.54 -8.31 -4.53
N LEU A 130 2.60 -7.76 -5.32
CA LEU A 130 2.74 -7.64 -6.77
C LEU A 130 3.36 -6.30 -7.20
N ASN A 131 3.66 -5.41 -6.26
CA ASN A 131 4.36 -4.17 -6.53
C ASN A 131 5.88 -4.41 -6.50
N PRO A 132 6.59 -4.34 -7.65
CA PRO A 132 8.04 -4.58 -7.68
C PRO A 132 8.83 -3.54 -6.90
N HIS A 133 8.33 -2.30 -6.79
CA HIS A 133 9.00 -1.24 -6.03
C HIS A 133 9.11 -1.58 -4.53
N VAL A 134 8.13 -2.30 -3.96
CA VAL A 134 8.18 -2.69 -2.55
C VAL A 134 9.39 -3.58 -2.25
N TYR A 135 9.74 -4.49 -3.16
CA TYR A 135 10.94 -5.31 -2.98
C TYR A 135 12.24 -4.53 -3.13
N LEU A 136 12.29 -3.59 -4.10
CA LEU A 136 13.46 -2.73 -4.31
C LEU A 136 13.67 -1.82 -3.09
N ASP A 137 12.62 -1.20 -2.61
CA ASP A 137 12.70 -0.22 -1.53
C ASP A 137 12.90 -0.90 -0.17
N THR A 138 12.15 -1.97 0.11
CA THR A 138 12.13 -2.57 1.45
C THR A 138 13.20 -3.64 1.61
N VAL A 139 13.34 -4.56 0.64
CA VAL A 139 14.26 -5.69 0.82
C VAL A 139 15.68 -5.32 0.38
N ILE A 140 15.83 -4.62 -0.74
CA ILE A 140 17.16 -4.29 -1.28
C ILE A 140 17.68 -3.03 -0.64
N LEU A 141 16.97 -1.91 -0.68
CA LEU A 141 17.48 -0.61 -0.23
C LEU A 141 17.48 -0.52 1.30
N LEU A 142 16.35 -0.72 2.00
CA LEU A 142 16.32 -0.74 3.46
C LEU A 142 17.17 -1.89 4.02
N GLY A 143 17.12 -3.08 3.42
CA GLY A 143 17.93 -4.21 3.83
C GLY A 143 19.44 -3.94 3.64
N GLY A 144 19.85 -3.31 2.54
CA GLY A 144 21.22 -2.90 2.28
C GLY A 144 21.72 -1.85 3.26
N LEU A 145 20.88 -0.89 3.65
CA LEU A 145 21.21 0.09 4.68
C LEU A 145 21.28 -0.55 6.07
N ALA A 146 20.33 -1.44 6.39
CA ALA A 146 20.36 -2.20 7.64
C ALA A 146 21.64 -3.04 7.78
N ALA A 147 22.16 -3.59 6.67
CA ALA A 147 23.39 -4.38 6.66
C ALA A 147 24.67 -3.59 7.02
N GLN A 148 24.63 -2.25 7.01
CA GLN A 148 25.76 -1.41 7.44
C GLN A 148 25.90 -1.39 8.97
N TYR A 149 24.87 -1.83 9.70
CA TYR A 149 24.87 -1.92 11.13
C TYR A 149 25.18 -3.34 11.61
N GLU A 150 25.90 -3.46 12.72
CA GLU A 150 26.03 -4.72 13.45
C GLU A 150 24.81 -4.96 14.35
N ILE A 151 24.70 -6.16 14.92
CA ILE A 151 23.71 -6.45 15.96
C ILE A 151 24.24 -5.88 17.29
N PRO A 152 23.44 -5.12 18.09
CA PRO A 152 21.97 -4.99 18.00
C PRO A 152 21.45 -3.81 17.16
N GLU A 153 22.30 -2.90 16.69
CA GLU A 153 21.93 -1.65 15.99
C GLU A 153 21.03 -1.90 14.77
N ARG A 154 21.34 -2.96 14.01
CA ARG A 154 20.54 -3.41 12.86
C ARG A 154 19.07 -3.69 13.23
N ASN A 155 18.86 -4.32 14.37
CA ASN A 155 17.52 -4.63 14.85
C ASN A 155 16.74 -3.35 15.21
N TYR A 156 17.41 -2.34 15.78
CA TYR A 156 16.81 -1.04 16.09
C TYR A 156 16.47 -0.27 14.81
N PHE A 157 17.32 -0.32 13.79
CA PHE A 157 17.03 0.26 12.49
C PHE A 157 15.79 -0.40 11.85
N ALA A 158 15.74 -1.73 11.80
CA ALA A 158 14.59 -2.47 11.28
C ALA A 158 13.31 -2.16 12.07
N PHE A 159 13.40 -2.08 13.40
CA PHE A 159 12.27 -1.72 14.26
C PHE A 159 11.78 -0.29 13.98
N GLY A 160 12.68 0.66 13.73
CA GLY A 160 12.34 2.01 13.31
C GLY A 160 11.56 2.04 12.00
N ALA A 161 12.00 1.30 10.98
CA ALA A 161 11.31 1.19 9.70
C ALA A 161 9.92 0.53 9.84
N ILE A 162 9.79 -0.50 10.69
CA ILE A 162 8.51 -1.13 11.02
C ILE A 162 7.57 -0.11 11.68
N MET A 163 8.05 0.66 12.64
CA MET A 163 7.24 1.71 13.29
C MET A 163 6.75 2.75 12.28
N ALA A 164 7.59 3.14 11.31
CA ALA A 164 7.18 4.04 10.23
C ALA A 164 6.01 3.45 9.42
N SER A 165 6.08 2.16 9.03
CA SER A 165 5.00 1.49 8.30
C SER A 165 3.70 1.45 9.11
N VAL A 166 3.77 1.08 10.40
CA VAL A 166 2.59 1.08 11.29
C VAL A 166 1.96 2.47 11.35
N ILE A 167 2.75 3.48 11.69
CA ILE A 167 2.26 4.86 11.84
C ILE A 167 1.66 5.35 10.52
N TRP A 168 2.31 5.07 9.40
CA TRP A 168 1.86 5.52 8.09
C TRP A 168 0.53 4.90 7.68
N PHE A 169 0.42 3.56 7.60
CA PHE A 169 -0.80 2.92 7.10
C PHE A 169 -2.00 3.15 8.00
N TYR A 170 -1.83 3.09 9.30
CA TYR A 170 -2.93 3.44 10.21
C TYR A 170 -3.24 4.95 10.16
N GLY A 171 -2.21 5.80 10.05
CA GLY A 171 -2.36 7.24 9.92
C GLY A 171 -3.16 7.64 8.68
N ILE A 172 -2.77 7.16 7.47
CA ILE A 172 -3.49 7.50 6.24
C ILE A 172 -4.88 6.83 6.19
N GLY A 173 -5.01 5.59 6.68
CA GLY A 173 -6.27 4.87 6.69
C GLY A 173 -7.32 5.56 7.57
N TYR A 174 -6.97 5.86 8.82
CA TYR A 174 -7.88 6.57 9.72
C TYR A 174 -7.95 8.06 9.41
N GLY A 175 -6.85 8.69 8.95
CA GLY A 175 -6.89 10.08 8.48
C GLY A 175 -7.87 10.26 7.32
N ALA A 176 -7.96 9.30 6.41
CA ALA A 176 -8.90 9.32 5.31
C ALA A 176 -10.38 9.24 5.77
N THR A 177 -10.66 8.67 6.96
CA THR A 177 -12.04 8.68 7.50
C THR A 177 -12.50 10.09 7.88
N LEU A 178 -11.58 11.01 8.17
CA LEU A 178 -11.93 12.39 8.50
C LEU A 178 -12.45 13.19 7.30
N VAL A 179 -12.02 12.82 6.09
CA VAL A 179 -12.53 13.46 4.86
C VAL A 179 -13.70 12.70 4.24
N ALA A 180 -14.03 11.52 4.77
CA ALA A 180 -15.13 10.68 4.30
C ALA A 180 -16.49 11.42 4.21
N PRO A 181 -16.87 12.32 5.17
CA PRO A 181 -18.14 13.05 5.08
C PRO A 181 -18.32 13.84 3.77
N TRP A 182 -17.22 14.28 3.15
CA TRP A 182 -17.28 15.00 1.87
C TRP A 182 -17.63 14.10 0.68
N PHE A 183 -17.52 12.79 0.85
CA PHE A 183 -17.74 11.76 -0.16
C PHE A 183 -18.91 10.82 0.18
N GLU A 184 -19.78 11.18 1.13
CA GLU A 184 -20.92 10.33 1.54
C GLU A 184 -22.00 10.22 0.45
N SER A 185 -22.16 11.24 -0.40
CA SER A 185 -23.10 11.21 -1.52
C SER A 185 -22.74 10.13 -2.54
N SER A 186 -23.72 9.66 -3.30
CA SER A 186 -23.49 8.73 -4.41
C SER A 186 -22.49 9.28 -5.42
N SER A 187 -22.58 10.57 -5.71
CA SER A 187 -21.65 11.29 -6.59
C SER A 187 -20.24 11.35 -6.01
N GLY A 188 -20.10 11.61 -4.70
CA GLY A 188 -18.80 11.61 -4.01
C GLY A 188 -18.11 10.26 -4.08
N LYS A 189 -18.85 9.20 -3.81
CA LYS A 189 -18.37 7.81 -3.88
C LYS A 189 -17.94 7.41 -5.28
N ARG A 190 -18.74 7.80 -6.29
CA ARG A 190 -18.39 7.63 -7.70
C ARG A 190 -17.06 8.31 -8.04
N ILE A 191 -16.85 9.54 -7.56
CA ILE A 191 -15.59 10.27 -7.75
C ILE A 191 -14.43 9.50 -7.14
N VAL A 192 -14.55 8.98 -5.91
CA VAL A 192 -13.50 8.18 -5.27
C VAL A 192 -13.11 6.99 -6.14
N ASP A 193 -14.06 6.20 -6.61
CA ASP A 193 -13.80 5.03 -7.44
C ASP A 193 -13.21 5.41 -8.80
N LEU A 194 -13.63 6.53 -9.41
CA LEU A 194 -13.04 7.04 -10.66
C LEU A 194 -11.59 7.48 -10.46
N VAL A 195 -11.30 8.22 -9.39
CA VAL A 195 -9.93 8.66 -9.07
C VAL A 195 -9.02 7.46 -8.82
N ILE A 196 -9.48 6.48 -8.05
CA ILE A 196 -8.72 5.24 -7.81
C ILE A 196 -8.48 4.48 -9.12
N SER A 197 -9.50 4.33 -9.97
CA SER A 197 -9.36 3.70 -11.28
C SER A 197 -8.29 4.42 -12.12
N MET A 198 -8.34 5.74 -12.18
CA MET A 198 -7.35 6.56 -12.90
C MET A 198 -5.94 6.35 -12.36
N ILE A 199 -5.75 6.40 -11.03
CA ILE A 199 -4.46 6.14 -10.38
C ILE A 199 -3.94 4.76 -10.76
N MET A 200 -4.78 3.71 -10.69
CA MET A 200 -4.36 2.35 -11.01
C MET A 200 -3.95 2.20 -12.48
N PHE A 201 -4.67 2.81 -13.42
CA PHE A 201 -4.29 2.78 -14.84
C PHE A 201 -3.00 3.56 -15.12
N VAL A 202 -2.82 4.73 -14.49
CA VAL A 202 -1.57 5.50 -14.62
C VAL A 202 -0.38 4.70 -14.10
N LEU A 203 -0.52 4.08 -12.93
CA LEU A 203 0.55 3.26 -12.35
C LEU A 203 0.83 2.01 -13.20
N ALA A 204 -0.21 1.34 -13.73
CA ALA A 204 -0.04 0.22 -14.66
C ALA A 204 0.70 0.65 -15.94
N PHE A 205 0.36 1.81 -16.47
CA PHE A 205 1.02 2.37 -17.66
C PHE A 205 2.49 2.70 -17.38
N VAL A 206 2.79 3.33 -16.26
CA VAL A 206 4.18 3.62 -15.85
C VAL A 206 4.99 2.34 -15.68
N LEU A 207 4.41 1.29 -15.05
CA LEU A 207 5.08 -0.01 -14.94
C LEU A 207 5.29 -0.66 -16.31
N MET A 208 4.34 -0.51 -17.24
CA MET A 208 4.46 -1.05 -18.60
C MET A 208 5.60 -0.37 -19.37
N LEU A 209 5.78 0.94 -19.25
CA LEU A 209 6.92 1.64 -19.84
C LEU A 209 8.26 1.11 -19.32
N ASN A 210 8.36 0.77 -18.02
CA ASN A 210 9.57 0.19 -17.42
C ASN A 210 9.85 -1.25 -17.89
N VAL A 211 8.89 -1.93 -18.51
CA VAL A 211 9.08 -3.29 -19.07
C VAL A 211 9.52 -3.22 -20.52
N LEU A 212 9.06 -2.20 -21.25
CA LEU A 212 9.27 -2.05 -22.70
C LEU A 212 10.55 -1.24 -23.05
N GLY A 213 11.06 -0.43 -22.12
CA GLY A 213 12.29 0.37 -22.26
C GLY A 213 13.46 -0.25 -21.53
#